data_98224afabcb3de30a746089bebdf58c5
#
_entry.id   98224afabcb3de30a746089bebdf58c5
#
_cell.length_a   1.000
_cell.length_b   1.000
_cell.length_c   1.000
_cell.angle_alpha   90.00
_cell.angle_beta   90.00
_cell.angle_gamma   90.00
#
_symmetry.space_group_name_H-M   'P 1'
#
loop_
_entity.id
_entity.type
_entity.pdbx_description
1 polymer ?
#
loop_
_entity_poly.entity_id
_entity_poly.type
_entity_poly.pdbx_seq_one_letter_code
_entity_poly.pdbx_strand_id
1 'polypeptide(L)'
;KANNKTHLAKMNYYAYVVVTKNEFKYTTSDKKAELVLSVEGPDGVVTTLPDLGNAIDVTDNEGNTFKGFDITEFSGVITLADNKEIEVASSDNGKKQEDWKIKVTFINLDADQSNNSDKSFNANMMIQKEKFAGTMADICKGQLLTDCVSAQYYVLKNHNGLYYHDGTITDSNSNVIDAGDNSYRYAGANPNNYICFGSDEETCSAENLYRIIGLIDGKVKLILADGATTDMLGTDGAVFTRMKKECAK
;
A
#
# COMPACT_ATOMS: atom_id res chain seq x y z
N LYS A 1 52.59 4.59 -15.98
CA LYS A 1 51.49 5.57 -15.77
C LYS A 1 50.23 4.77 -15.47
N ALA A 2 49.83 4.71 -14.21
CA ALA A 2 48.56 4.13 -13.84
C ALA A 2 47.46 5.07 -14.33
N ASN A 3 46.63 4.63 -15.28
CA ASN A 3 45.39 5.32 -15.61
C ASN A 3 44.41 5.12 -14.44
N ASN A 4 44.29 6.14 -13.62
CA ASN A 4 43.24 6.23 -12.62
C ASN A 4 41.91 6.45 -13.36
N LYS A 5 41.28 5.37 -13.79
CA LYS A 5 39.91 5.44 -14.24
C LYS A 5 39.05 5.66 -12.97
N THR A 6 38.66 6.90 -12.75
CA THR A 6 37.67 7.23 -11.74
C THR A 6 36.37 6.53 -12.11
N HIS A 7 36.07 5.42 -11.47
CA HIS A 7 34.77 4.77 -11.64
C HIS A 7 33.75 5.66 -10.90
N LEU A 8 32.90 6.34 -11.66
CA LEU A 8 31.74 7.01 -11.09
C LEU A 8 30.82 5.93 -10.54
N ALA A 9 30.49 6.01 -9.28
CA ALA A 9 29.54 5.11 -8.67
C ALA A 9 28.13 5.54 -9.06
N LYS A 10 27.38 4.63 -9.66
CA LYS A 10 25.98 4.81 -10.02
C LYS A 10 25.11 3.85 -9.23
N MET A 11 23.95 4.32 -8.84
CA MET A 11 22.94 3.51 -8.20
C MET A 11 21.56 3.96 -8.67
N ASN A 12 20.70 3.01 -8.92
CA ASN A 12 19.29 3.30 -9.15
C ASN A 12 18.51 3.13 -7.85
N TYR A 13 17.47 3.91 -7.69
CA TYR A 13 16.58 3.81 -6.54
C TYR A 13 15.12 4.04 -6.94
N TYR A 14 14.26 3.61 -6.07
CA TYR A 14 12.82 3.78 -6.13
C TYR A 14 12.38 4.54 -4.88
N ALA A 15 11.47 5.49 -5.03
CA ALA A 15 10.92 6.24 -3.92
C ALA A 15 9.40 6.22 -3.95
N TYR A 16 8.79 5.98 -2.79
CA TYR A 16 7.34 5.82 -2.65
C TYR A 16 6.83 6.56 -1.42
N VAL A 17 5.59 7.02 -1.49
CA VAL A 17 4.77 7.32 -0.31
C VAL A 17 3.71 6.25 -0.19
N VAL A 18 3.72 5.53 0.92
CA VAL A 18 2.74 4.49 1.22
C VAL A 18 1.71 5.07 2.18
N VAL A 19 0.51 5.35 1.67
CA VAL A 19 -0.62 5.82 2.48
C VAL A 19 -1.27 4.61 3.13
N THR A 20 -1.11 4.50 4.43
CA THR A 20 -1.52 3.34 5.22
C THR A 20 -2.89 3.53 5.87
N LYS A 21 -3.26 4.79 6.08
CA LYS A 21 -4.57 5.16 6.59
C LYS A 21 -4.95 6.53 6.02
N ASN A 22 -6.16 6.64 5.48
CA ASN A 22 -6.76 7.91 5.10
C ASN A 22 -8.26 7.86 5.35
N GLU A 23 -8.71 8.57 6.37
CA GLU A 23 -10.13 8.65 6.75
C GLU A 23 -10.82 9.88 6.18
N PHE A 24 -10.08 10.75 5.48
CA PHE A 24 -10.62 11.97 4.89
C PHE A 24 -11.56 11.66 3.72
N LYS A 25 -12.66 12.41 3.65
CA LYS A 25 -13.69 12.29 2.63
C LYS A 25 -13.95 13.64 1.97
N TYR A 26 -14.43 13.61 0.73
CA TYR A 26 -14.97 14.81 0.12
C TYR A 26 -16.23 15.26 0.86
N THR A 27 -16.25 16.53 1.26
CA THR A 27 -17.43 17.12 1.93
C THR A 27 -18.28 17.94 0.98
N THR A 28 -17.73 18.33 -0.18
CA THR A 28 -18.44 19.10 -1.20
C THR A 28 -18.96 18.21 -2.33
N SER A 29 -20.10 18.56 -2.90
CA SER A 29 -20.73 17.79 -3.99
C SER A 29 -19.91 17.80 -5.29
N ASP A 30 -19.12 18.83 -5.50
CA ASP A 30 -18.18 18.97 -6.63
C ASP A 30 -16.83 18.32 -6.36
N LYS A 31 -16.69 17.62 -5.24
CA LYS A 31 -15.49 16.87 -4.83
C LYS A 31 -14.21 17.70 -4.91
N LYS A 32 -14.22 18.86 -4.28
CA LYS A 32 -13.00 19.66 -4.12
C LYS A 32 -11.99 18.93 -3.26
N ALA A 33 -10.72 19.02 -3.65
CA ALA A 33 -9.63 18.43 -2.89
C ALA A 33 -9.53 19.01 -1.48
N GLU A 34 -9.58 18.15 -0.48
CA GLU A 34 -9.50 18.53 0.93
C GLU A 34 -8.15 18.12 1.54
N LEU A 35 -7.60 16.99 1.10
CA LEU A 35 -6.28 16.55 1.47
C LEU A 35 -5.39 16.54 0.24
N VAL A 36 -4.31 17.31 0.28
CA VAL A 36 -3.44 17.54 -0.88
C VAL A 36 -2.00 17.20 -0.55
N LEU A 37 -1.38 16.42 -1.42
CA LEU A 37 0.02 16.07 -1.38
C LEU A 37 0.81 16.99 -2.31
N SER A 38 1.79 17.73 -1.81
CA SER A 38 2.79 18.41 -2.63
C SER A 38 4.14 17.71 -2.50
N VAL A 39 4.84 17.60 -3.62
CA VAL A 39 6.11 16.89 -3.72
C VAL A 39 7.13 17.79 -4.42
N GLU A 40 8.28 17.97 -3.79
CA GLU A 40 9.48 18.56 -4.39
C GLU A 40 10.59 17.50 -4.38
N GLY A 41 11.02 17.10 -5.55
CA GLY A 41 12.11 16.13 -5.71
C GLY A 41 13.43 16.82 -6.03
N PRO A 42 14.48 16.04 -6.30
CA PRO A 42 15.81 16.57 -6.63
C PRO A 42 15.82 17.48 -7.87
N ASP A 43 14.85 17.30 -8.77
CA ASP A 43 14.72 18.05 -10.01
C ASP A 43 13.71 19.20 -9.91
N GLY A 44 13.18 19.47 -8.71
CA GLY A 44 12.23 20.53 -8.42
C GLY A 44 10.81 20.01 -8.12
N VAL A 45 9.81 20.90 -8.32
CA VAL A 45 8.41 20.58 -8.03
C VAL A 45 7.90 19.51 -8.98
N VAL A 46 7.37 18.43 -8.41
CA VAL A 46 6.75 17.35 -9.18
C VAL A 46 5.34 17.76 -9.58
N THR A 47 5.06 17.69 -10.88
CA THR A 47 3.76 18.10 -11.45
C THR A 47 2.96 16.94 -12.04
N THR A 48 3.55 15.74 -12.11
CA THR A 48 2.87 14.53 -12.58
C THR A 48 3.38 13.32 -11.80
N LEU A 49 2.48 12.49 -11.35
CA LEU A 49 2.77 11.22 -10.69
C LEU A 49 2.00 10.08 -11.39
N PRO A 50 2.61 8.89 -11.58
CA PRO A 50 1.95 7.78 -12.27
C PRO A 50 0.62 7.39 -11.65
N ASP A 51 0.53 7.43 -10.32
CA ASP A 51 -0.62 6.95 -9.56
C ASP A 51 -1.71 8.00 -9.36
N LEU A 52 -1.38 9.29 -9.53
CA LEU A 52 -2.28 10.43 -9.24
C LEU A 52 -2.54 11.33 -10.47
N GLY A 53 -1.80 11.14 -11.56
CA GLY A 53 -1.90 11.98 -12.75
C GLY A 53 -1.25 13.35 -12.58
N ASN A 54 -1.90 14.41 -13.06
CA ASN A 54 -1.36 15.77 -13.02
C ASN A 54 -1.70 16.49 -11.72
N ALA A 55 -0.74 17.25 -11.22
CA ALA A 55 -0.96 18.16 -10.10
C ALA A 55 -1.92 19.28 -10.48
N ILE A 56 -2.74 19.68 -9.53
CA ILE A 56 -3.65 20.81 -9.61
C ILE A 56 -3.05 22.04 -8.91
N ASP A 57 -3.54 23.24 -9.26
CA ASP A 57 -3.24 24.44 -8.49
C ASP A 57 -4.15 24.48 -7.27
N VAL A 58 -3.53 24.63 -6.11
CA VAL A 58 -4.22 24.66 -4.82
C VAL A 58 -3.79 25.89 -4.07
N THR A 59 -4.73 26.56 -3.41
CA THR A 59 -4.47 27.67 -2.52
C THR A 59 -4.68 27.22 -1.08
N ASP A 60 -3.68 27.40 -0.23
CA ASP A 60 -3.78 27.05 1.19
C ASP A 60 -4.51 28.11 2.01
N ASN A 61 -4.68 27.83 3.30
CA ASN A 61 -5.42 28.69 4.22
C ASN A 61 -4.75 30.06 4.48
N GLU A 62 -3.49 30.18 4.06
CA GLU A 62 -2.69 31.41 4.18
C GLU A 62 -2.71 32.23 2.86
N GLY A 63 -3.35 31.70 1.81
CA GLY A 63 -3.44 32.32 0.50
C GLY A 63 -2.26 31.99 -0.43
N ASN A 64 -1.38 31.04 -0.07
CA ASN A 64 -0.28 30.62 -0.93
C ASN A 64 -0.76 29.63 -1.97
N THR A 65 -0.46 29.87 -3.23
CA THR A 65 -0.77 28.92 -4.32
C THR A 65 0.42 28.01 -4.59
N PHE A 66 0.15 26.72 -4.70
CA PHE A 66 1.15 25.69 -4.98
C PHE A 66 0.58 24.56 -5.85
N LYS A 67 1.46 23.76 -6.45
CA LYS A 67 1.06 22.53 -7.16
C LYS A 67 0.93 21.38 -6.17
N GLY A 68 -0.18 20.65 -6.25
CA GLY A 68 -0.42 19.49 -5.39
C GLY A 68 -1.32 18.45 -6.04
N PHE A 69 -1.31 17.27 -5.49
CA PHE A 69 -2.12 16.13 -5.92
C PHE A 69 -3.24 15.93 -4.93
N ASP A 70 -4.44 15.77 -5.44
CA ASP A 70 -5.58 15.42 -4.60
C ASP A 70 -5.41 13.98 -4.10
N ILE A 71 -5.31 13.84 -2.79
CA ILE A 71 -5.24 12.56 -2.10
C ILE A 71 -6.42 12.35 -1.14
N THR A 72 -7.46 13.15 -1.27
CA THR A 72 -8.71 12.94 -0.53
C THR A 72 -9.26 11.56 -0.90
N GLU A 73 -9.58 10.74 0.10
CA GLU A 73 -10.00 9.34 -0.06
C GLU A 73 -8.94 8.39 -0.69
N PHE A 74 -7.75 8.89 -1.02
CA PHE A 74 -6.70 8.03 -1.58
C PHE A 74 -6.09 7.15 -0.49
N SER A 75 -5.90 5.88 -0.80
CA SER A 75 -5.08 4.98 0.00
C SER A 75 -4.20 4.16 -0.93
N GLY A 76 -2.98 3.85 -0.46
CA GLY A 76 -2.08 3.01 -1.19
C GLY A 76 -0.69 3.60 -1.47
N VAL A 77 -0.06 3.13 -2.55
CA VAL A 77 1.31 3.51 -2.90
C VAL A 77 1.29 4.62 -3.95
N ILE A 78 2.05 5.67 -3.68
CA ILE A 78 2.32 6.76 -4.61
C ILE A 78 3.78 6.64 -5.02
N THR A 79 4.04 6.44 -6.30
CA THR A 79 5.39 6.33 -6.85
C THR A 79 5.96 7.73 -7.09
N LEU A 80 6.99 8.09 -6.33
CA LEU A 80 7.70 9.36 -6.49
C LEU A 80 8.86 9.24 -7.48
N ALA A 81 9.56 8.12 -7.45
CA ALA A 81 10.63 7.79 -8.39
C ALA A 81 10.59 6.31 -8.77
N ASP A 82 10.65 6.02 -10.06
CA ASP A 82 10.72 4.67 -10.61
C ASP A 82 12.07 4.51 -11.33
N ASN A 83 12.99 3.76 -10.73
CA ASN A 83 14.31 3.47 -11.25
C ASN A 83 15.17 4.74 -11.50
N LYS A 84 15.10 5.73 -10.60
CA LYS A 84 15.87 6.97 -10.72
C LYS A 84 17.35 6.71 -10.48
N GLU A 85 18.19 7.12 -11.43
CA GLU A 85 19.64 7.01 -11.30
C GLU A 85 20.20 8.18 -10.48
N ILE A 86 21.04 7.85 -9.50
CA ILE A 86 21.91 8.79 -8.80
C ILE A 86 23.35 8.45 -9.13
N GLU A 87 24.11 9.44 -9.62
CA GLU A 87 25.49 9.29 -10.01
C GLU A 87 26.37 10.22 -9.17
N VAL A 88 27.42 9.65 -8.57
CA VAL A 88 28.44 10.42 -7.84
C VAL A 88 29.45 10.97 -8.80
N ALA A 89 29.43 12.30 -9.02
CA ALA A 89 30.44 12.97 -9.82
C ALA A 89 31.77 13.08 -9.05
N SER A 90 32.87 13.23 -9.77
CA SER A 90 34.19 13.45 -9.18
C SER A 90 34.27 14.74 -8.32
N SER A 91 33.44 15.74 -8.61
CA SER A 91 33.26 16.95 -7.84
C SER A 91 32.54 16.75 -6.48
N ASP A 92 31.86 15.62 -6.29
CA ASP A 92 31.00 15.37 -5.13
C ASP A 92 31.78 14.77 -3.93
N ASN A 93 33.12 14.70 -4.01
CA ASN A 93 33.97 14.08 -2.98
C ASN A 93 33.52 12.66 -2.57
N GLY A 94 33.01 11.89 -3.53
CA GLY A 94 32.51 10.52 -3.32
C GLY A 94 31.16 10.43 -2.64
N LYS A 95 30.40 11.56 -2.53
CA LYS A 95 29.06 11.59 -1.95
C LYS A 95 28.14 12.39 -2.84
N LYS A 96 26.93 11.84 -3.05
CA LYS A 96 25.82 12.53 -3.70
C LYS A 96 24.61 12.43 -2.81
N GLN A 97 23.90 13.53 -2.65
CA GLN A 97 22.66 13.61 -1.90
C GLN A 97 21.56 14.13 -2.81
N GLU A 98 20.40 13.53 -2.70
CA GLU A 98 19.16 14.01 -3.30
C GLU A 98 18.11 14.16 -2.19
N ASP A 99 17.43 15.30 -2.17
CA ASP A 99 16.45 15.60 -1.15
C ASP A 99 15.04 15.53 -1.75
N TRP A 100 14.14 14.96 -1.00
CA TRP A 100 12.71 14.91 -1.29
C TRP A 100 11.96 15.63 -0.18
N LYS A 101 11.12 16.59 -0.56
CA LYS A 101 10.20 17.25 0.37
C LYS A 101 8.79 16.84 0.06
N ILE A 102 8.10 16.33 1.06
CA ILE A 102 6.73 15.85 0.98
C ILE A 102 5.93 16.63 2.02
N LYS A 103 4.89 17.30 1.56
CA LYS A 103 3.97 18.03 2.43
C LYS A 103 2.55 17.57 2.16
N VAL A 104 1.84 17.21 3.21
CA VAL A 104 0.41 16.95 3.17
C VAL A 104 -0.30 18.14 3.80
N THR A 105 -1.27 18.70 3.08
CA THR A 105 -1.99 19.89 3.51
C THR A 105 -3.49 19.59 3.49
N PHE A 106 -4.16 19.83 4.62
CA PHE A 106 -5.61 19.88 4.68
C PHE A 106 -6.04 21.29 4.22
N ILE A 107 -6.89 21.34 3.20
CA ILE A 107 -7.37 22.60 2.61
C ILE A 107 -8.69 22.97 3.26
N ASN A 108 -8.75 24.17 3.83
CA ASN A 108 -9.98 24.73 4.33
C ASN A 108 -10.81 25.23 3.14
N LEU A 109 -11.92 24.58 2.88
CA LEU A 109 -12.90 25.02 1.90
C LEU A 109 -13.91 25.92 2.61
N ASP A 110 -14.47 26.89 1.89
CA ASP A 110 -15.60 27.71 2.40
C ASP A 110 -16.89 26.86 2.42
N ALA A 111 -16.84 25.73 3.14
CA ALA A 111 -17.88 24.71 3.23
C ALA A 111 -17.82 24.00 4.59
N ASP A 112 -18.88 23.30 4.93
CA ASP A 112 -18.90 22.46 6.14
C ASP A 112 -18.05 21.21 5.94
N GLN A 113 -16.89 21.17 6.59
CA GLN A 113 -15.94 20.07 6.61
C GLN A 113 -15.96 19.27 7.91
N SER A 114 -17.00 19.42 8.73
CA SER A 114 -17.12 18.78 10.05
C SER A 114 -17.03 17.25 9.97
N ASN A 115 -17.39 16.63 8.84
CA ASN A 115 -17.25 15.20 8.61
C ASN A 115 -15.78 14.72 8.61
N ASN A 116 -14.83 15.63 8.41
CA ASN A 116 -13.40 15.38 8.48
C ASN A 116 -12.77 15.76 9.83
N SER A 117 -13.61 16.21 10.79
CA SER A 117 -13.18 16.39 12.18
C SER A 117 -12.75 15.04 12.78
N ASP A 118 -11.68 15.06 13.55
CA ASP A 118 -11.09 13.87 14.19
C ASP A 118 -10.66 12.74 13.25
N LYS A 119 -10.57 13.02 11.93
CA LYS A 119 -10.04 12.07 10.95
C LYS A 119 -8.52 12.06 10.96
N SER A 120 -7.95 10.91 10.63
CA SER A 120 -6.50 10.72 10.61
C SER A 120 -5.98 10.31 9.24
N PHE A 121 -4.74 10.72 8.97
CA PHE A 121 -3.97 10.33 7.80
C PHE A 121 -2.62 9.80 8.27
N ASN A 122 -2.24 8.61 7.79
CA ASN A 122 -0.94 8.02 8.04
C ASN A 122 -0.29 7.62 6.72
N ALA A 123 0.96 8.00 6.54
CA ALA A 123 1.76 7.59 5.40
C ALA A 123 3.23 7.41 5.80
N ASN A 124 3.92 6.54 5.08
CA ASN A 124 5.35 6.30 5.24
C ASN A 124 6.07 6.59 3.93
N MET A 125 7.20 7.28 3.98
CA MET A 125 8.10 7.39 2.85
C MET A 125 9.05 6.19 2.83
N MET A 126 9.20 5.57 1.66
CA MET A 126 10.11 4.45 1.44
C MET A 126 11.05 4.77 0.29
N ILE A 127 12.34 4.53 0.49
CA ILE A 127 13.36 4.62 -0.56
C ILE A 127 14.07 3.27 -0.60
N GLN A 128 14.12 2.66 -1.79
CA GLN A 128 14.65 1.31 -1.96
C GLN A 128 15.54 1.21 -3.20
N LYS A 129 16.49 0.30 -3.15
CA LYS A 129 17.36 -0.01 -4.28
C LYS A 129 16.67 -0.84 -5.36
N GLU A 130 15.71 -1.65 -4.98
CA GLU A 130 14.97 -2.52 -5.87
C GLU A 130 13.53 -2.03 -6.00
N LYS A 131 12.90 -2.32 -7.14
CA LYS A 131 11.50 -1.95 -7.33
C LYS A 131 10.66 -2.59 -6.24
N PHE A 132 9.79 -1.77 -5.64
CA PHE A 132 8.90 -2.24 -4.61
C PHE A 132 7.98 -3.32 -5.17
N ALA A 133 8.40 -4.55 -4.97
CA ALA A 133 7.56 -5.73 -5.10
C ALA A 133 7.08 -6.14 -3.70
N GLY A 134 6.76 -5.13 -2.87
CA GLY A 134 6.57 -5.28 -1.44
C GLY A 134 5.74 -6.51 -1.10
N THR A 135 6.28 -7.34 -0.23
CA THR A 135 5.48 -8.38 0.42
C THR A 135 4.41 -7.70 1.27
N MET A 136 3.31 -8.36 1.52
CA MET A 136 2.30 -7.82 2.44
C MET A 136 2.89 -7.50 3.82
N ALA A 137 3.95 -8.19 4.23
CA ALA A 137 4.70 -7.90 5.46
C ALA A 137 5.37 -6.52 5.43
N ASP A 138 6.00 -6.16 4.31
CA ASP A 138 6.65 -4.86 4.16
C ASP A 138 5.63 -3.72 4.08
N ILE A 139 4.57 -3.95 3.32
CA ILE A 139 3.49 -2.98 3.13
C ILE A 139 2.73 -2.73 4.43
N CYS A 140 2.47 -3.78 5.21
CA CYS A 140 1.64 -3.74 6.40
C CYS A 140 2.41 -3.51 7.70
N LYS A 141 3.74 -3.35 7.63
CA LYS A 141 4.58 -3.20 8.82
C LYS A 141 4.11 -2.04 9.71
N GLY A 142 3.83 -2.37 10.97
CA GLY A 142 3.38 -1.39 11.96
C GLY A 142 1.91 -0.97 11.86
N GLN A 143 1.10 -1.69 11.06
CA GLN A 143 -0.32 -1.44 10.90
C GLN A 143 -1.16 -2.63 11.35
N LEU A 144 -2.44 -2.38 11.63
CA LEU A 144 -3.40 -3.48 11.71
C LEU A 144 -3.54 -4.12 10.33
N LEU A 145 -3.40 -5.44 10.27
CA LEU A 145 -3.45 -6.18 9.02
C LEU A 145 -4.81 -6.01 8.30
N THR A 146 -5.89 -5.84 9.05
CA THR A 146 -7.23 -5.53 8.53
C THR A 146 -7.25 -4.24 7.72
N ASP A 147 -6.67 -3.18 8.27
CA ASP A 147 -6.63 -1.87 7.63
C ASP A 147 -5.72 -1.89 6.40
N CYS A 148 -4.60 -2.58 6.52
CA CYS A 148 -3.66 -2.73 5.44
C CYS A 148 -4.24 -3.52 4.25
N VAL A 149 -4.91 -4.66 4.48
CA VAL A 149 -5.52 -5.47 3.42
C VAL A 149 -6.60 -4.68 2.69
N SER A 150 -7.47 -3.97 3.41
CA SER A 150 -8.49 -3.14 2.76
C SER A 150 -7.89 -1.99 1.95
N ALA A 151 -6.82 -1.36 2.47
CA ALA A 151 -6.11 -0.32 1.73
C ALA A 151 -5.47 -0.82 0.44
N GLN A 152 -4.98 -2.06 0.39
CA GLN A 152 -4.37 -2.66 -0.80
C GLN A 152 -5.36 -2.77 -1.98
N TYR A 153 -6.64 -2.93 -1.74
CA TYR A 153 -7.64 -3.02 -2.81
C TYR A 153 -7.64 -1.79 -3.71
N TYR A 154 -7.53 -0.60 -3.15
CA TYR A 154 -7.55 0.65 -3.91
C TYR A 154 -6.30 0.84 -4.77
N VAL A 155 -5.18 0.26 -4.37
CA VAL A 155 -3.88 0.35 -5.06
C VAL A 155 -3.77 -0.68 -6.17
N LEU A 156 -4.15 -1.90 -5.87
CA LEU A 156 -3.81 -3.06 -6.69
C LEU A 156 -4.84 -3.33 -7.78
N LYS A 157 -6.03 -2.73 -7.73
CA LYS A 157 -7.11 -2.76 -8.75
C LYS A 157 -6.99 -3.95 -9.72
N ASN A 158 -7.01 -5.17 -9.21
CA ASN A 158 -6.87 -6.44 -9.96
C ASN A 158 -5.44 -6.83 -10.39
N HIS A 159 -4.39 -6.07 -10.07
CA HIS A 159 -3.03 -6.41 -10.50
C HIS A 159 -2.38 -7.51 -9.65
N ASN A 160 -2.77 -7.67 -8.38
CA ASN A 160 -2.19 -8.66 -7.46
C ASN A 160 -3.23 -9.63 -6.89
N GLY A 161 -4.36 -9.75 -7.56
CA GLY A 161 -5.37 -10.74 -7.20
C GLY A 161 -6.24 -10.40 -6.00
N LEU A 162 -6.24 -9.16 -5.51
CA LEU A 162 -7.17 -8.71 -4.48
C LEU A 162 -8.46 -8.17 -5.11
N TYR A 163 -9.60 -8.75 -4.76
CA TYR A 163 -10.94 -8.42 -5.26
C TYR A 163 -11.85 -8.00 -4.11
N TYR A 164 -12.74 -7.07 -4.40
CA TYR A 164 -13.86 -6.74 -3.52
C TYR A 164 -15.10 -7.49 -3.98
N HIS A 165 -15.69 -8.28 -3.09
CA HIS A 165 -16.80 -9.17 -3.39
C HIS A 165 -18.11 -8.53 -2.93
N ASP A 166 -18.65 -7.62 -3.75
CA ASP A 166 -19.90 -6.90 -3.51
C ASP A 166 -21.06 -7.37 -4.39
N GLY A 167 -20.76 -8.17 -5.42
CA GLY A 167 -21.73 -8.61 -6.42
C GLY A 167 -22.36 -9.95 -6.09
N THR A 168 -23.64 -10.09 -6.41
CA THR A 168 -24.35 -11.37 -6.40
C THR A 168 -24.21 -12.05 -7.75
N ILE A 169 -23.74 -13.31 -7.74
CA ILE A 169 -23.62 -14.16 -8.92
C ILE A 169 -24.84 -15.07 -8.99
N THR A 170 -25.50 -15.08 -10.15
CA THR A 170 -26.66 -15.95 -10.41
C THR A 170 -26.38 -16.91 -11.57
N ASP A 171 -27.01 -18.08 -11.56
CA ASP A 171 -27.02 -19.00 -12.69
C ASP A 171 -27.96 -18.53 -13.82
N SER A 172 -28.04 -19.31 -14.91
CA SER A 172 -28.91 -19.02 -16.05
C SER A 172 -30.40 -19.01 -15.73
N ASN A 173 -30.79 -19.54 -14.57
CA ASN A 173 -32.18 -19.62 -14.09
C ASN A 173 -32.46 -18.55 -13.03
N SER A 174 -31.55 -17.59 -12.85
CA SER A 174 -31.60 -16.50 -11.84
C SER A 174 -31.53 -17.00 -10.38
N ASN A 175 -31.08 -18.24 -10.13
CA ASN A 175 -30.79 -18.66 -8.77
C ASN A 175 -29.47 -18.06 -8.31
N VAL A 176 -29.44 -17.57 -7.07
CA VAL A 176 -28.21 -17.04 -6.45
C VAL A 176 -27.27 -18.20 -6.14
N ILE A 177 -26.10 -18.24 -6.82
CA ILE A 177 -25.03 -19.22 -6.56
C ILE A 177 -23.97 -18.63 -5.61
N ASP A 178 -23.79 -17.33 -5.60
CA ASP A 178 -22.91 -16.62 -4.67
C ASP A 178 -23.50 -15.23 -4.39
N ALA A 179 -23.64 -14.88 -3.14
CA ALA A 179 -24.09 -13.57 -2.70
C ALA A 179 -22.90 -12.71 -2.25
N GLY A 180 -22.82 -11.48 -2.74
CA GLY A 180 -21.81 -10.53 -2.30
C GLY A 180 -21.88 -10.34 -0.78
N ASP A 181 -20.72 -10.34 -0.14
CA ASP A 181 -20.59 -10.21 1.32
C ASP A 181 -19.73 -9.01 1.74
N ASN A 182 -19.40 -8.13 0.79
CA ASN A 182 -18.55 -6.95 1.00
C ASN A 182 -17.17 -7.29 1.59
N SER A 183 -16.66 -8.47 1.28
CA SER A 183 -15.32 -8.91 1.69
C SER A 183 -14.26 -8.54 0.65
N TYR A 184 -13.01 -8.45 1.10
CA TYR A 184 -11.85 -8.39 0.21
C TYR A 184 -11.24 -9.79 0.14
N ARG A 185 -11.00 -10.30 -1.06
CA ARG A 185 -10.53 -11.68 -1.27
C ARG A 185 -9.37 -11.72 -2.24
N TYR A 186 -8.35 -12.53 -1.93
CA TYR A 186 -7.27 -12.83 -2.85
C TYR A 186 -7.65 -14.03 -3.73
N ALA A 187 -7.44 -13.87 -5.04
CA ALA A 187 -7.64 -14.92 -6.03
C ALA A 187 -6.56 -14.85 -7.11
N GLY A 188 -6.43 -15.92 -7.89
CA GLY A 188 -5.44 -16.06 -8.97
C GLY A 188 -4.34 -17.05 -8.65
N ALA A 189 -3.45 -17.30 -9.63
CA ALA A 189 -2.44 -18.34 -9.55
C ALA A 189 -1.35 -18.01 -8.52
N ASN A 190 -0.96 -16.73 -8.40
CA ASN A 190 0.09 -16.31 -7.48
C ASN A 190 -0.09 -14.84 -7.05
N PRO A 191 -1.12 -14.53 -6.26
CA PRO A 191 -1.28 -13.19 -5.71
C PRO A 191 -0.17 -12.87 -4.71
N ASN A 192 0.21 -11.59 -4.59
CA ASN A 192 1.16 -11.14 -3.58
C ASN A 192 0.46 -10.98 -2.21
N ASN A 193 0.25 -12.09 -1.52
CA ASN A 193 -0.50 -12.16 -0.27
C ASN A 193 0.21 -12.90 0.85
N TYR A 194 1.55 -13.00 0.77
CA TYR A 194 2.35 -13.68 1.79
C TYR A 194 2.61 -12.76 2.99
N ILE A 195 2.53 -13.32 4.19
CA ILE A 195 2.84 -12.64 5.44
C ILE A 195 3.52 -13.60 6.41
N CYS A 196 4.46 -13.09 7.20
CA CYS A 196 4.98 -13.79 8.35
C CYS A 196 4.04 -13.56 9.54
N PHE A 197 3.57 -14.63 10.15
CA PHE A 197 2.67 -14.56 11.29
C PHE A 197 3.17 -15.42 12.45
N GLY A 198 3.26 -14.80 13.63
CA GLY A 198 3.74 -15.49 14.83
C GLY A 198 5.27 -15.50 15.01
N SER A 199 6.02 -14.71 14.22
CA SER A 199 7.45 -14.52 14.38
C SER A 199 7.85 -13.07 14.11
N ASP A 200 8.80 -12.56 14.89
CA ASP A 200 9.42 -11.22 14.71
C ASP A 200 10.80 -11.32 14.03
N GLU A 201 11.17 -12.48 13.50
CA GLU A 201 12.44 -12.69 12.82
C GLU A 201 12.49 -11.98 11.47
N GLU A 202 13.67 -11.48 11.07
CA GLU A 202 13.88 -10.84 9.77
C GLU A 202 13.60 -11.78 8.59
N THR A 203 13.87 -13.09 8.78
CA THR A 203 13.57 -14.12 7.79
C THR A 203 12.43 -14.99 8.29
N CYS A 204 11.33 -15.00 7.56
CA CYS A 204 10.17 -15.80 7.90
C CYS A 204 10.47 -17.29 7.68
N SER A 205 10.33 -18.10 8.72
CA SER A 205 10.42 -19.56 8.60
C SER A 205 9.19 -20.11 7.86
N ALA A 206 9.31 -21.26 7.21
CA ALA A 206 8.21 -21.88 6.46
C ALA A 206 6.98 -22.15 7.34
N GLU A 207 7.18 -22.47 8.60
CA GLU A 207 6.09 -22.71 9.57
C GLU A 207 5.33 -21.44 9.98
N ASN A 208 5.96 -20.26 9.80
CA ASN A 208 5.38 -18.95 10.09
C ASN A 208 4.97 -18.18 8.82
N LEU A 209 5.18 -18.78 7.65
CA LEU A 209 4.79 -18.17 6.39
C LEU A 209 3.34 -18.52 6.05
N TYR A 210 2.49 -17.50 6.03
CA TYR A 210 1.08 -17.62 5.73
C TYR A 210 0.71 -16.85 4.46
N ARG A 211 -0.39 -17.24 3.85
CA ARG A 211 -1.07 -16.47 2.80
C ARG A 211 -2.34 -15.88 3.35
N ILE A 212 -2.58 -14.62 3.04
CA ILE A 212 -3.85 -13.96 3.34
C ILE A 212 -4.86 -14.43 2.30
N ILE A 213 -5.95 -15.06 2.74
CA ILE A 213 -7.08 -15.41 1.88
C ILE A 213 -7.92 -14.17 1.59
N GLY A 214 -8.11 -13.35 2.60
CA GLY A 214 -8.89 -12.12 2.49
C GLY A 214 -9.22 -11.49 3.83
N LEU A 215 -9.98 -10.40 3.75
CA LEU A 215 -10.62 -9.73 4.87
C LEU A 215 -12.12 -10.01 4.78
N ILE A 216 -12.63 -10.88 5.64
CA ILE A 216 -14.01 -11.40 5.63
C ILE A 216 -14.60 -11.17 7.02
N ASP A 217 -15.77 -10.55 7.11
CA ASP A 217 -16.42 -10.17 8.36
C ASP A 217 -15.50 -9.35 9.29
N GLY A 218 -14.73 -8.42 8.71
CA GLY A 218 -13.79 -7.58 9.46
C GLY A 218 -12.59 -8.35 10.04
N LYS A 219 -12.35 -9.59 9.62
CA LYS A 219 -11.24 -10.45 10.09
C LYS A 219 -10.38 -10.91 8.93
N VAL A 220 -9.06 -10.80 9.10
CA VAL A 220 -8.12 -11.38 8.14
C VAL A 220 -8.13 -12.90 8.29
N LYS A 221 -8.33 -13.58 7.15
CA LYS A 221 -8.27 -15.04 7.04
C LYS A 221 -6.89 -15.42 6.50
N LEU A 222 -6.21 -16.30 7.20
CA LEU A 222 -4.88 -16.79 6.85
C LEU A 222 -4.91 -18.29 6.57
N ILE A 223 -4.01 -18.74 5.71
CA ILE A 223 -3.71 -20.15 5.48
C ILE A 223 -2.19 -20.32 5.43
N LEU A 224 -1.66 -21.43 5.94
CA LEU A 224 -0.24 -21.73 5.86
C LEU A 224 0.18 -21.82 4.37
N ALA A 225 1.32 -21.20 4.03
CA ALA A 225 1.74 -21.05 2.63
C ALA A 225 2.04 -22.41 1.94
N ASP A 226 2.69 -23.31 2.65
CA ASP A 226 3.09 -24.63 2.13
C ASP A 226 2.03 -25.72 2.35
N GLY A 227 0.84 -25.33 2.81
CA GLY A 227 -0.21 -26.27 3.18
C GLY A 227 0.09 -26.96 4.51
N ALA A 228 -0.90 -27.70 5.02
CA ALA A 228 -0.73 -28.44 6.27
C ALA A 228 0.11 -29.71 6.01
N THR A 229 1.13 -29.91 6.86
CA THR A 229 1.91 -31.15 6.84
C THR A 229 1.08 -32.32 7.39
N THR A 230 1.51 -33.58 7.10
CA THR A 230 0.88 -34.76 7.66
C THR A 230 0.90 -34.76 9.18
N ASP A 231 1.92 -34.19 9.80
CA ASP A 231 2.02 -34.05 11.25
C ASP A 231 1.01 -33.06 11.82
N MET A 232 0.70 -31.99 11.05
CA MET A 232 -0.34 -31.00 11.39
C MET A 232 -1.74 -31.55 11.18
N LEU A 233 -1.94 -32.39 10.17
CA LEU A 233 -3.26 -32.95 9.82
C LEU A 233 -3.61 -34.17 10.66
N GLY A 234 -2.62 -34.84 11.27
CA GLY A 234 -2.81 -36.11 11.96
C GLY A 234 -3.22 -37.22 10.99
N THR A 235 -3.07 -38.47 11.42
CA THR A 235 -3.42 -39.67 10.59
C THR A 235 -4.89 -40.00 10.61
N ASP A 236 -5.70 -39.38 11.47
CA ASP A 236 -7.08 -39.72 11.79
C ASP A 236 -8.12 -38.63 11.42
N GLY A 237 -7.69 -37.59 10.73
CA GLY A 237 -8.58 -36.48 10.36
C GLY A 237 -9.01 -35.59 11.55
N ALA A 238 -8.55 -35.85 12.76
CA ALA A 238 -8.93 -35.14 13.99
C ALA A 238 -8.49 -33.67 14.02
N VAL A 239 -7.62 -33.26 13.11
CA VAL A 239 -7.11 -31.86 13.04
C VAL A 239 -8.19 -30.88 12.64
N PHE A 240 -9.17 -31.27 11.82
CA PHE A 240 -10.32 -30.41 11.51
C PHE A 240 -11.11 -30.01 12.77
N THR A 241 -11.12 -30.86 13.79
CA THR A 241 -11.79 -30.59 15.06
C THR A 241 -10.96 -29.66 15.95
N ARG A 242 -9.63 -29.70 15.83
CA ARG A 242 -8.71 -28.83 16.61
C ARG A 242 -8.69 -27.40 16.09
N MET A 243 -8.62 -27.21 14.77
CA MET A 243 -8.73 -25.87 14.16
C MET A 243 -10.05 -25.15 14.50
N LYS A 244 -11.15 -25.90 14.59
CA LYS A 244 -12.44 -25.33 15.03
C LYS A 244 -12.42 -24.84 16.48
N LYS A 245 -11.59 -25.43 17.35
CA LYS A 245 -11.53 -25.08 18.77
C LYS A 245 -10.59 -23.90 19.06
N GLU A 246 -9.53 -23.72 18.28
CA GLU A 246 -8.57 -22.62 18.47
C GLU A 246 -9.00 -21.32 17.78
N CYS A 247 -9.77 -21.40 16.69
CA CYS A 247 -10.37 -20.22 16.06
C CYS A 247 -11.61 -19.67 16.80
N ALA A 248 -12.08 -20.34 17.85
CA ALA A 248 -13.24 -19.95 18.65
C ALA A 248 -12.87 -19.26 19.97
N LYS A 249 -11.62 -18.93 20.19
CA LYS A 249 -11.10 -18.08 21.25
C LYS A 249 -10.50 -16.83 20.66
#